data_f7cbfe02a6d79e110da1e8f8864c0b3a
#
_entry.id   f7cbfe02a6d79e110da1e8f8864c0b3a
#
_cell.length_a   1.000
_cell.length_b   1.000
_cell.length_c   1.000
_cell.angle_alpha   90.00
_cell.angle_beta   90.00
_cell.angle_gamma   90.00
#
_symmetry.space_group_name_H-M   'P 1'
#
loop_
_entity.id
_entity.type
_entity.pdbx_description
1 polymer ?
#
loop_
_entity_poly.entity_id
_entity_poly.type
_entity_poly.pdbx_seq_one_letter_code
_entity_poly.pdbx_strand_id
1 'polypeptide(L)'
;MTQHTALVVGARGVIGGNLIAHLETLGWDVIGLSRRGGTDRGAVRHIAVDLLDRDATMQALRGLTEVTHVFYAAYQDRPSWAELVAPNLAMLTNVVDAVEPVATHLEHISLMQGYKVYGAHLGPFATPAKESDLPHMPPEFNVDQQQFLERRRDGASWSWSALRPSVVAGIGLGNPMNLAMVIAVYASMSKELGIPLRFPGRPSAYTSLIEMTDADLLAKATVWAATTEDARDQAFNITNGDLFRWSSMWPKIAAFFDLEVAPPLEMQLAEVMADKELLWNAMVDRHGLVATPYRDVSSWTFGDFVFSWDYDVIADTSKSRRAGFHEYVDTEAMFLGIFQELREQRLIP
;
A
#
# COMPACT_ATOMS: atom_id res chain seq x y z
N MET A 1 -19.33 23.29 10.77
CA MET A 1 -18.61 21.99 10.54
C MET A 1 -17.20 22.21 11.01
N THR A 2 -16.70 21.41 11.92
CA THR A 2 -15.28 21.42 12.31
C THR A 2 -14.46 21.07 11.07
N GLN A 3 -13.51 21.94 10.69
CA GLN A 3 -12.62 21.69 9.58
C GLN A 3 -11.62 20.63 10.03
N HIS A 4 -11.52 19.51 9.30
CA HIS A 4 -10.56 18.47 9.60
C HIS A 4 -9.23 18.76 8.90
N THR A 5 -8.13 18.58 9.60
CA THR A 5 -6.77 18.68 9.07
C THR A 5 -6.07 17.34 9.23
N ALA A 6 -5.70 16.73 8.12
CA ALA A 6 -5.02 15.45 8.06
C ALA A 6 -3.51 15.60 7.92
N LEU A 7 -2.73 14.90 8.75
CA LEU A 7 -1.30 14.65 8.51
C LEU A 7 -1.15 13.25 7.89
N VAL A 8 -0.82 13.19 6.60
CA VAL A 8 -0.62 11.94 5.86
C VAL A 8 0.87 11.61 5.81
N VAL A 9 1.29 10.62 6.59
CA VAL A 9 2.69 10.20 6.71
C VAL A 9 2.96 9.08 5.71
N GLY A 10 3.93 9.27 4.82
CA GLY A 10 4.13 8.42 3.65
C GLY A 10 3.37 8.91 2.40
N ALA A 11 3.16 10.21 2.28
CA ALA A 11 2.34 10.92 1.30
C ALA A 11 2.62 10.58 -0.18
N ARG A 12 3.82 10.09 -0.51
CA ARG A 12 4.22 9.74 -1.90
C ARG A 12 4.12 8.25 -2.21
N GLY A 13 3.71 7.42 -1.24
CA GLY A 13 3.41 6.00 -1.47
C GLY A 13 2.06 5.80 -2.15
N VAL A 14 1.82 4.58 -2.67
CA VAL A 14 0.54 4.23 -3.29
C VAL A 14 -0.63 4.46 -2.32
N ILE A 15 -0.48 4.13 -1.05
CA ILE A 15 -1.52 4.33 -0.03
C ILE A 15 -1.67 5.82 0.28
N GLY A 16 -0.58 6.51 0.64
CA GLY A 16 -0.64 7.92 1.05
C GLY A 16 -1.11 8.86 -0.07
N GLY A 17 -0.69 8.61 -1.31
CA GLY A 17 -1.09 9.41 -2.47
C GLY A 17 -2.59 9.29 -2.78
N ASN A 18 -3.15 8.07 -2.78
CA ASN A 18 -4.58 7.85 -2.99
C ASN A 18 -5.41 8.38 -1.81
N LEU A 19 -4.90 8.25 -0.58
CA LEU A 19 -5.57 8.83 0.59
C LEU A 19 -5.63 10.36 0.51
N ILE A 20 -4.55 11.03 0.11
CA ILE A 20 -4.54 12.50 -0.12
C ILE A 20 -5.60 12.88 -1.15
N ALA A 21 -5.63 12.19 -2.29
CA ALA A 21 -6.62 12.46 -3.34
C ALA A 21 -8.05 12.30 -2.81
N HIS A 22 -8.32 11.26 -2.02
CA HIS A 22 -9.63 11.06 -1.41
C HIS A 22 -9.98 12.15 -0.39
N LEU A 23 -9.06 12.53 0.48
CA LEU A 23 -9.27 13.61 1.47
C LEU A 23 -9.55 14.97 0.81
N GLU A 24 -8.90 15.26 -0.33
CA GLU A 24 -9.21 16.45 -1.15
C GLU A 24 -10.68 16.46 -1.61
N THR A 25 -11.23 15.31 -2.04
CA THR A 25 -12.65 15.23 -2.45
C THR A 25 -13.61 15.47 -1.30
N LEU A 26 -13.18 15.22 -0.06
CA LEU A 26 -13.96 15.47 1.15
C LEU A 26 -13.79 16.89 1.70
N GLY A 27 -12.93 17.71 1.08
CA GLY A 27 -12.67 19.09 1.49
C GLY A 27 -11.83 19.23 2.77
N TRP A 28 -11.00 18.22 3.08
CA TRP A 28 -10.07 18.28 4.20
C TRP A 28 -8.84 19.13 3.87
N ASP A 29 -8.28 19.81 4.85
CA ASP A 29 -6.91 20.32 4.73
C ASP A 29 -5.92 19.17 4.92
N VAL A 30 -4.91 19.09 4.06
CA VAL A 30 -3.98 17.97 4.06
C VAL A 30 -2.53 18.42 4.16
N ILE A 31 -1.78 17.78 5.04
CA ILE A 31 -0.33 17.93 5.18
C ILE A 31 0.31 16.60 4.81
N GLY A 32 0.93 16.53 3.64
CA GLY A 32 1.64 15.35 3.16
C GLY A 32 3.08 15.33 3.68
N LEU A 33 3.46 14.28 4.40
CA LEU A 33 4.80 14.10 4.95
C LEU A 33 5.56 13.01 4.22
N SER A 34 6.74 13.34 3.69
CA SER A 34 7.62 12.38 3.02
C SER A 34 9.07 12.84 3.02
N ARG A 35 10.03 11.94 2.76
CA ARG A 35 11.47 12.29 2.69
C ARG A 35 11.81 13.33 1.63
N ARG A 36 11.09 13.34 0.51
CA ARG A 36 11.36 14.25 -0.63
C ARG A 36 10.38 15.42 -0.71
N GLY A 37 9.44 15.55 0.24
CA GLY A 37 8.37 16.52 0.14
C GLY A 37 7.47 16.27 -1.07
N GLY A 38 6.85 17.34 -1.56
CA GLY A 38 5.96 17.34 -2.73
C GLY A 38 5.70 18.76 -3.19
N THR A 39 4.83 18.91 -4.19
CA THR A 39 4.39 20.23 -4.67
C THR A 39 3.06 20.57 -4.01
N ASP A 40 3.02 21.72 -3.36
CA ASP A 40 1.80 22.23 -2.74
C ASP A 40 0.74 22.55 -3.80
N ARG A 41 -0.51 22.16 -3.54
CA ARG A 41 -1.65 22.46 -4.42
C ARG A 41 -2.96 22.54 -3.62
N GLY A 42 -3.77 23.56 -3.90
CA GLY A 42 -5.05 23.71 -3.21
C GLY A 42 -4.92 23.67 -1.69
N ALA A 43 -5.65 22.79 -1.03
CA ALA A 43 -5.60 22.56 0.41
C ALA A 43 -4.50 21.57 0.85
N VAL A 44 -3.68 21.07 -0.09
CA VAL A 44 -2.59 20.12 0.19
C VAL A 44 -1.25 20.85 0.24
N ARG A 45 -0.57 20.78 1.36
CA ARG A 45 0.82 21.21 1.53
C ARG A 45 1.73 20.03 1.88
N HIS A 46 3.01 20.15 1.56
CA HIS A 46 3.97 19.07 1.77
C HIS A 46 5.14 19.49 2.67
N ILE A 47 5.55 18.57 3.53
CA ILE A 47 6.74 18.72 4.37
C ILE A 47 7.74 17.63 4.03
N ALA A 48 9.00 18.03 3.81
CA ALA A 48 10.11 17.12 3.59
C ALA A 48 10.83 16.86 4.91
N VAL A 49 10.86 15.60 5.35
CA VAL A 49 11.64 15.20 6.54
C VAL A 49 11.96 13.71 6.51
N ASP A 50 13.14 13.34 6.98
CA ASP A 50 13.48 11.96 7.30
C ASP A 50 12.99 11.64 8.71
N LEU A 51 12.01 10.76 8.82
CA LEU A 51 11.38 10.38 10.10
C LEU A 51 12.33 9.61 11.03
N LEU A 52 13.46 9.11 10.55
CA LEU A 52 14.49 8.52 11.40
C LEU A 52 15.34 9.58 12.12
N ASP A 53 15.38 10.79 11.59
CA ASP A 53 15.96 11.93 12.29
C ASP A 53 14.91 12.53 13.24
N ARG A 54 15.04 12.20 14.53
CA ARG A 54 14.12 12.64 15.58
C ARG A 54 14.07 14.16 15.70
N ASP A 55 15.21 14.81 15.72
CA ASP A 55 15.30 16.26 15.95
C ASP A 55 14.72 17.03 14.75
N ALA A 56 15.03 16.59 13.54
CA ALA A 56 14.45 17.14 12.32
C ALA A 56 12.92 16.93 12.30
N THR A 57 12.43 15.76 12.73
CA THR A 57 10.98 15.47 12.81
C THR A 57 10.30 16.38 13.82
N MET A 58 10.85 16.50 15.03
CA MET A 58 10.34 17.43 16.05
C MET A 58 10.30 18.88 15.56
N GLN A 59 11.34 19.33 14.89
CA GLN A 59 11.41 20.68 14.35
C GLN A 59 10.38 20.91 13.23
N ALA A 60 10.24 19.95 12.31
CA ALA A 60 9.33 20.06 11.17
C ALA A 60 7.85 20.09 11.59
N LEU A 61 7.49 19.36 12.66
CA LEU A 61 6.09 19.18 13.08
C LEU A 61 5.65 20.07 14.24
N ARG A 62 6.59 20.78 14.90
CA ARG A 62 6.31 21.62 16.11
C ARG A 62 5.20 22.68 15.97
N GLY A 63 4.91 23.09 14.74
CA GLY A 63 3.93 24.13 14.44
C GLY A 63 2.57 23.60 13.97
N LEU A 64 2.36 22.27 13.96
CA LEU A 64 1.16 21.64 13.40
C LEU A 64 0.03 21.56 14.43
N THR A 65 -0.37 22.71 14.99
CA THR A 65 -1.41 22.79 16.04
C THR A 65 -2.81 22.49 15.53
N GLU A 66 -3.04 22.62 14.24
CA GLU A 66 -4.30 22.41 13.53
C GLU A 66 -4.62 20.95 13.21
N VAL A 67 -3.65 20.02 13.34
CA VAL A 67 -3.84 18.61 13.00
C VAL A 67 -4.89 17.95 13.89
N THR A 68 -5.88 17.36 13.26
CA THR A 68 -6.94 16.59 13.93
C THR A 68 -6.79 15.09 13.73
N HIS A 69 -6.18 14.67 12.62
CA HIS A 69 -6.03 13.27 12.26
C HIS A 69 -4.62 12.98 11.72
N VAL A 70 -4.02 11.89 12.18
CA VAL A 70 -2.75 11.37 11.64
C VAL A 70 -3.03 10.06 10.92
N PHE A 71 -2.68 10.00 9.64
CA PHE A 71 -2.76 8.79 8.82
C PHE A 71 -1.36 8.29 8.52
N TYR A 72 -0.97 7.21 9.19
CA TYR A 72 0.41 6.72 9.13
C TYR A 72 0.54 5.52 8.17
N ALA A 73 1.19 5.77 7.03
CA ALA A 73 1.48 4.79 5.98
C ALA A 73 2.96 4.78 5.57
N ALA A 74 3.86 5.33 6.40
CA ALA A 74 5.29 5.29 6.12
C ALA A 74 5.88 3.91 6.41
N TYR A 75 6.77 3.49 5.53
CA TYR A 75 7.48 2.21 5.62
C TYR A 75 8.93 2.39 5.18
N GLN A 76 9.83 1.74 5.91
CA GLN A 76 11.24 1.65 5.58
C GLN A 76 11.61 0.19 5.38
N ASP A 77 12.03 -0.18 4.17
CA ASP A 77 12.49 -1.52 3.86
C ASP A 77 13.85 -1.84 4.49
N ARG A 78 14.08 -3.10 4.82
CA ARG A 78 15.33 -3.64 5.36
C ARG A 78 15.53 -5.08 4.86
N PRO A 79 16.79 -5.58 4.83
CA PRO A 79 17.09 -6.91 4.31
C PRO A 79 16.48 -8.07 5.11
N SER A 80 16.21 -7.89 6.39
CA SER A 80 15.61 -8.92 7.25
C SER A 80 14.42 -8.42 8.05
N TRP A 81 13.55 -9.36 8.45
CA TRP A 81 12.37 -9.05 9.26
C TRP A 81 12.75 -8.40 10.60
N ALA A 82 13.83 -8.86 11.24
CA ALA A 82 14.30 -8.29 12.48
C ALA A 82 14.79 -6.83 12.33
N GLU A 83 15.47 -6.53 11.24
CA GLU A 83 15.96 -5.17 10.96
C GLU A 83 14.85 -4.17 10.63
N LEU A 84 13.65 -4.65 10.24
CA LEU A 84 12.48 -3.80 9.99
C LEU A 84 11.94 -3.15 11.27
N VAL A 85 12.07 -3.81 12.43
CA VAL A 85 11.36 -3.40 13.67
C VAL A 85 11.84 -2.03 14.14
N ALA A 86 13.11 -1.89 14.44
CA ALA A 86 13.64 -0.66 15.07
C ALA A 86 13.37 0.61 14.23
N PRO A 87 13.69 0.67 12.93
CA PRO A 87 13.46 1.89 12.14
C PRO A 87 11.97 2.20 11.94
N ASN A 88 11.12 1.18 11.69
CA ASN A 88 9.71 1.43 11.46
C ASN A 88 8.98 1.85 12.74
N LEU A 89 9.35 1.29 13.90
CA LEU A 89 8.81 1.73 15.19
C LEU A 89 9.30 3.15 15.53
N ALA A 90 10.59 3.45 15.32
CA ALA A 90 11.15 4.76 15.59
C ALA A 90 10.49 5.87 14.76
N MET A 91 10.23 5.63 13.47
CA MET A 91 9.53 6.60 12.61
C MET A 91 8.13 6.94 13.13
N LEU A 92 7.34 5.94 13.54
CA LEU A 92 6.02 6.17 14.13
C LEU A 92 6.12 6.94 15.45
N THR A 93 7.01 6.49 16.33
CA THR A 93 7.24 7.14 17.64
C THR A 93 7.63 8.60 17.48
N ASN A 94 8.55 8.92 16.57
CA ASN A 94 8.99 10.28 16.32
C ASN A 94 7.85 11.18 15.83
N VAL A 95 6.95 10.67 14.97
CA VAL A 95 5.78 11.42 14.51
C VAL A 95 4.80 11.67 15.66
N VAL A 96 4.45 10.63 16.43
CA VAL A 96 3.50 10.78 17.55
C VAL A 96 4.06 11.71 18.64
N ASP A 97 5.32 11.54 19.03
CA ASP A 97 6.00 12.40 20.01
C ASP A 97 6.05 13.88 19.56
N ALA A 98 6.14 14.12 18.24
CA ALA A 98 6.17 15.49 17.73
C ALA A 98 4.78 16.13 17.61
N VAL A 99 3.76 15.36 17.24
CA VAL A 99 2.42 15.90 16.95
C VAL A 99 1.54 15.98 18.19
N GLU A 100 1.51 14.92 19.00
CA GLU A 100 0.59 14.84 20.16
C GLU A 100 0.70 16.02 21.14
N PRO A 101 1.89 16.55 21.48
CA PRO A 101 1.99 17.68 22.41
C PRO A 101 1.50 19.01 21.84
N VAL A 102 1.44 19.17 20.52
CA VAL A 102 1.11 20.44 19.84
C VAL A 102 -0.29 20.44 19.23
N ALA A 103 -0.76 19.30 18.74
CA ALA A 103 -2.07 19.13 18.10
C ALA A 103 -3.16 18.94 19.20
N THR A 104 -3.57 20.02 19.85
CA THR A 104 -4.50 19.99 20.99
C THR A 104 -5.90 19.46 20.64
N HIS A 105 -6.21 19.37 19.35
CA HIS A 105 -7.47 18.84 18.81
C HIS A 105 -7.27 17.50 18.09
N LEU A 106 -6.20 16.76 18.41
CA LEU A 106 -5.97 15.44 17.84
C LEU A 106 -7.11 14.48 18.24
N GLU A 107 -7.79 13.91 17.25
CA GLU A 107 -8.96 13.04 17.41
C GLU A 107 -8.60 11.57 17.10
N HIS A 108 -7.69 11.35 16.13
CA HIS A 108 -7.42 9.99 15.66
C HIS A 108 -6.02 9.79 15.07
N ILE A 109 -5.45 8.61 15.30
CA ILE A 109 -4.22 8.13 14.65
C ILE A 109 -4.53 6.80 13.93
N SER A 110 -4.50 6.80 12.61
CA SER A 110 -4.66 5.58 11.80
C SER A 110 -3.31 4.97 11.45
N LEU A 111 -3.17 3.67 11.64
CA LEU A 111 -1.97 2.89 11.34
C LEU A 111 -2.24 1.96 10.15
N MET A 112 -1.39 2.01 9.13
CA MET A 112 -1.44 1.08 8.02
C MET A 112 -0.58 -0.15 8.35
N GLN A 113 -1.19 -1.32 8.28
CA GLN A 113 -0.58 -2.63 8.49
C GLN A 113 -0.66 -3.49 7.22
N GLY A 114 -0.83 -4.79 7.38
CA GLY A 114 -1.04 -5.78 6.32
C GLY A 114 -0.99 -7.19 6.90
N TYR A 115 -1.07 -8.20 6.05
CA TYR A 115 -1.16 -9.61 6.49
C TYR A 115 0.14 -10.18 7.08
N LYS A 116 1.21 -9.39 7.12
CA LYS A 116 2.41 -9.78 7.88
C LYS A 116 2.11 -9.99 9.36
N VAL A 117 1.11 -9.29 9.92
CA VAL A 117 0.64 -9.49 11.31
C VAL A 117 0.13 -10.91 11.56
N TYR A 118 -0.33 -11.61 10.51
CA TYR A 118 -0.79 -13.00 10.55
C TYR A 118 0.31 -14.01 10.20
N GLY A 119 1.51 -13.54 9.85
CA GLY A 119 2.59 -14.38 9.38
C GLY A 119 2.54 -14.76 7.91
N ALA A 120 1.70 -14.09 7.09
CA ALA A 120 1.55 -14.39 5.66
C ALA A 120 2.86 -14.31 4.86
N HIS A 121 3.87 -13.60 5.35
CA HIS A 121 5.19 -13.50 4.74
C HIS A 121 6.12 -14.67 5.06
N LEU A 122 5.74 -15.53 5.99
CA LEU A 122 6.53 -16.68 6.45
C LEU A 122 6.06 -18.00 5.82
N GLY A 123 4.88 -18.03 5.20
CA GLY A 123 4.27 -19.21 4.61
C GLY A 123 2.78 -19.30 4.88
N PRO A 124 2.19 -20.49 4.73
CA PRO A 124 0.77 -20.73 5.02
C PRO A 124 0.39 -20.30 6.43
N PHE A 125 -0.74 -19.61 6.55
CA PHE A 125 -1.30 -19.12 7.82
C PHE A 125 -2.78 -19.47 7.93
N ALA A 126 -3.39 -19.25 9.09
CA ALA A 126 -4.82 -19.50 9.28
C ALA A 126 -5.65 -18.62 8.34
N THR A 127 -6.44 -19.24 7.44
CA THR A 127 -7.31 -18.55 6.48
C THR A 127 -8.76 -19.04 6.60
N PRO A 128 -9.75 -18.13 6.49
CA PRO A 128 -9.59 -16.67 6.42
C PRO A 128 -9.11 -16.07 7.74
N ALA A 129 -8.06 -15.23 7.69
CA ALA A 129 -7.47 -14.62 8.88
C ALA A 129 -8.42 -13.60 9.52
N LYS A 130 -8.46 -13.58 10.83
CA LYS A 130 -9.30 -12.65 11.62
C LYS A 130 -8.43 -11.69 12.40
N GLU A 131 -8.96 -10.50 12.68
CA GLU A 131 -8.24 -9.47 13.44
C GLU A 131 -7.85 -9.93 14.86
N SER A 132 -8.53 -10.94 15.39
CA SER A 132 -8.22 -11.58 16.68
C SER A 132 -7.08 -12.58 16.61
N ASP A 133 -6.65 -12.98 15.41
CA ASP A 133 -5.60 -13.97 15.28
C ASP A 133 -4.27 -13.40 15.73
N LEU A 134 -3.51 -14.21 16.46
CA LEU A 134 -2.22 -13.82 16.99
C LEU A 134 -1.16 -13.83 15.87
N PRO A 135 -0.14 -12.97 15.96
CA PRO A 135 0.98 -13.02 15.06
C PRO A 135 1.68 -14.38 15.16
N HIS A 136 2.09 -14.90 13.99
CA HIS A 136 2.65 -16.26 13.91
C HIS A 136 3.99 -16.37 14.64
N MET A 137 4.91 -15.48 14.38
CA MET A 137 6.28 -15.47 14.95
C MET A 137 6.86 -14.05 14.97
N PRO A 138 7.31 -13.54 16.11
CA PRO A 138 8.09 -12.31 16.15
C PRO A 138 9.49 -12.54 15.54
N PRO A 139 10.15 -11.47 15.05
CA PRO A 139 9.71 -10.07 15.12
C PRO A 139 8.78 -9.67 14.00
N GLU A 140 7.79 -8.81 14.30
CA GLU A 140 6.88 -8.24 13.33
C GLU A 140 6.54 -6.78 13.69
N PHE A 141 7.08 -5.84 12.92
CA PHE A 141 7.05 -4.41 13.27
C PHE A 141 5.66 -3.78 13.36
N ASN A 142 4.67 -4.29 12.61
CA ASN A 142 3.30 -3.77 12.69
C ASN A 142 2.67 -4.06 14.04
N VAL A 143 3.01 -5.22 14.64
CA VAL A 143 2.56 -5.57 16.01
C VAL A 143 3.16 -4.60 17.02
N ASP A 144 4.46 -4.33 16.92
CA ASP A 144 5.15 -3.39 17.83
C ASP A 144 4.60 -1.97 17.69
N GLN A 145 4.30 -1.53 16.45
CA GLN A 145 3.67 -0.24 16.18
C GLN A 145 2.24 -0.14 16.77
N GLN A 146 1.43 -1.18 16.62
CA GLN A 146 0.09 -1.22 17.21
C GLN A 146 0.16 -1.17 18.74
N GLN A 147 1.00 -1.99 19.35
CA GLN A 147 1.20 -2.00 20.79
C GLN A 147 1.73 -0.65 21.33
N PHE A 148 2.54 0.05 20.54
CA PHE A 148 2.96 1.41 20.89
C PHE A 148 1.76 2.36 20.94
N LEU A 149 0.87 2.36 19.94
CA LEU A 149 -0.33 3.20 19.94
C LEU A 149 -1.29 2.82 21.07
N GLU A 150 -1.51 1.52 21.31
CA GLU A 150 -2.35 1.03 22.41
C GLU A 150 -1.87 1.55 23.77
N ARG A 151 -0.57 1.46 24.05
CA ARG A 151 0.00 1.99 25.30
C ARG A 151 -0.06 3.52 25.37
N ARG A 152 0.20 4.22 24.24
CA ARG A 152 0.24 5.68 24.20
C ARG A 152 -1.13 6.29 24.33
N ARG A 153 -2.16 5.59 23.83
CA ARG A 153 -3.55 6.00 23.90
C ARG A 153 -4.10 6.03 25.32
N ASP A 154 -3.51 5.31 26.25
CA ASP A 154 -3.98 5.28 27.64
C ASP A 154 -3.93 6.70 28.27
N GLY A 155 -5.10 7.23 28.66
CA GLY A 155 -5.27 8.58 29.16
C GLY A 155 -5.27 9.70 28.10
N ALA A 156 -5.08 9.39 26.79
CA ALA A 156 -5.17 10.36 25.72
C ALA A 156 -6.63 10.61 25.26
N SER A 157 -6.86 11.76 24.62
CA SER A 157 -8.18 12.14 24.07
C SER A 157 -8.43 11.56 22.67
N TRP A 158 -7.39 11.16 21.95
CA TRP A 158 -7.48 10.60 20.60
C TRP A 158 -7.71 9.09 20.63
N SER A 159 -8.27 8.55 19.55
CA SER A 159 -8.43 7.12 19.31
C SER A 159 -7.47 6.63 18.23
N TRP A 160 -7.34 5.30 18.04
CA TRP A 160 -6.55 4.75 16.96
C TRP A 160 -7.35 3.74 16.12
N SER A 161 -6.88 3.48 14.91
CA SER A 161 -7.30 2.32 14.12
C SER A 161 -6.11 1.71 13.37
N ALA A 162 -6.16 0.39 13.13
CA ALA A 162 -5.18 -0.30 12.31
C ALA A 162 -5.88 -0.95 11.11
N LEU A 163 -5.55 -0.51 9.89
CA LEU A 163 -6.09 -1.08 8.66
C LEU A 163 -5.13 -2.16 8.17
N ARG A 164 -5.67 -3.35 7.90
CA ARG A 164 -4.93 -4.52 7.45
C ARG A 164 -5.35 -4.90 6.02
N PRO A 165 -4.84 -4.20 5.01
CA PRO A 165 -5.09 -4.56 3.62
C PRO A 165 -4.35 -5.85 3.25
N SER A 166 -4.84 -6.51 2.21
CA SER A 166 -4.08 -7.46 1.41
C SER A 166 -3.06 -6.72 0.53
N VAL A 167 -2.63 -7.31 -0.58
CA VAL A 167 -1.76 -6.60 -1.54
C VAL A 167 -2.49 -5.39 -2.10
N VAL A 168 -1.94 -4.19 -1.86
CA VAL A 168 -2.54 -2.95 -2.33
C VAL A 168 -2.17 -2.70 -3.79
N ALA A 169 -3.18 -2.43 -4.62
CA ALA A 169 -3.02 -2.03 -6.00
C ALA A 169 -3.56 -0.60 -6.21
N GLY A 170 -2.82 0.19 -6.95
CA GLY A 170 -3.16 1.57 -7.27
C GLY A 170 -2.06 2.22 -8.11
N ILE A 171 -2.22 3.50 -8.45
CA ILE A 171 -1.20 4.24 -9.18
C ILE A 171 -0.18 4.83 -8.21
N GLY A 172 1.08 4.62 -8.52
CA GLY A 172 2.19 5.18 -7.75
C GLY A 172 3.54 4.77 -8.33
N LEU A 173 4.36 5.75 -8.64
CA LEU A 173 5.72 5.55 -9.14
C LEU A 173 6.73 5.54 -7.98
N GLY A 174 7.79 4.76 -8.15
CA GLY A 174 8.86 4.65 -7.14
C GLY A 174 8.42 3.94 -5.86
N ASN A 175 7.30 3.22 -5.88
CA ASN A 175 6.82 2.46 -4.74
C ASN A 175 7.24 0.99 -4.86
N PRO A 176 8.03 0.44 -3.93
CA PRO A 176 8.52 -0.93 -4.00
C PRO A 176 7.41 -1.99 -3.89
N MET A 177 6.25 -1.68 -3.32
CA MET A 177 5.15 -2.62 -3.10
C MET A 177 3.95 -2.32 -4.00
N ASN A 178 4.16 -2.26 -5.32
CA ASN A 178 3.12 -1.98 -6.32
C ASN A 178 3.02 -3.10 -7.36
N LEU A 179 2.17 -4.09 -7.09
CA LEU A 179 2.01 -5.26 -7.95
C LEU A 179 1.40 -4.90 -9.33
N ALA A 180 0.50 -3.92 -9.39
CA ALA A 180 -0.09 -3.51 -10.66
C ALA A 180 0.98 -2.96 -11.62
N MET A 181 1.96 -2.19 -11.13
CA MET A 181 3.10 -1.74 -11.93
C MET A 181 3.99 -2.91 -12.37
N VAL A 182 4.26 -3.88 -11.48
CA VAL A 182 5.03 -5.08 -11.85
C VAL A 182 4.37 -5.78 -13.04
N ILE A 183 3.07 -6.05 -12.95
CA ILE A 183 2.31 -6.74 -14.00
C ILE A 183 2.28 -5.91 -15.29
N ALA A 184 1.97 -4.63 -15.19
CA ALA A 184 1.83 -3.74 -16.34
C ALA A 184 3.13 -3.59 -17.13
N VAL A 185 4.27 -3.40 -16.44
CA VAL A 185 5.58 -3.27 -17.09
C VAL A 185 6.04 -4.60 -17.67
N TYR A 186 5.85 -5.70 -16.94
CA TYR A 186 6.18 -7.05 -17.44
C TYR A 186 5.38 -7.42 -18.69
N ALA A 187 4.06 -7.15 -18.69
CA ALA A 187 3.20 -7.39 -19.85
C ALA A 187 3.58 -6.48 -21.04
N SER A 188 3.85 -5.22 -20.81
CA SER A 188 4.28 -4.27 -21.84
C SER A 188 5.60 -4.70 -22.49
N MET A 189 6.57 -5.14 -21.70
CA MET A 189 7.84 -5.66 -22.23
C MET A 189 7.66 -6.98 -22.97
N SER A 190 6.79 -7.87 -22.47
CA SER A 190 6.46 -9.12 -23.17
C SER A 190 5.88 -8.84 -24.56
N LYS A 191 4.99 -7.83 -24.68
CA LYS A 191 4.43 -7.38 -25.95
C LYS A 191 5.49 -6.82 -26.88
N GLU A 192 6.35 -5.95 -26.37
CA GLU A 192 7.44 -5.35 -27.14
C GLU A 192 8.40 -6.40 -27.71
N LEU A 193 8.64 -7.48 -26.95
CA LEU A 193 9.48 -8.60 -27.36
C LEU A 193 8.77 -9.63 -28.24
N GLY A 194 7.45 -9.51 -28.45
CA GLY A 194 6.65 -10.47 -29.21
C GLY A 194 6.57 -11.85 -28.57
N ILE A 195 6.62 -11.93 -27.24
CA ILE A 195 6.53 -13.18 -26.49
C ILE A 195 5.21 -13.28 -25.72
N PRO A 196 4.66 -14.50 -25.52
CA PRO A 196 3.42 -14.68 -24.76
C PRO A 196 3.61 -14.34 -23.28
N LEU A 197 2.54 -13.91 -22.63
CA LEU A 197 2.54 -13.59 -21.22
C LEU A 197 2.48 -14.87 -20.37
N ARG A 198 3.53 -15.14 -19.60
CA ARG A 198 3.59 -16.25 -18.65
C ARG A 198 3.40 -15.75 -17.23
N PHE A 199 2.63 -16.50 -16.43
CA PHE A 199 2.64 -16.27 -14.98
C PHE A 199 4.03 -16.66 -14.44
N PRO A 200 4.73 -15.76 -13.73
CA PRO A 200 6.14 -15.98 -13.37
C PRO A 200 6.35 -16.83 -12.12
N GLY A 201 5.27 -17.23 -11.45
CA GLY A 201 5.30 -18.07 -10.24
C GLY A 201 5.10 -19.56 -10.53
N ARG A 202 5.08 -20.35 -9.46
CA ARG A 202 4.80 -21.78 -9.50
C ARG A 202 3.38 -22.09 -9.98
N PRO A 203 3.14 -23.26 -10.60
CA PRO A 203 1.78 -23.71 -10.94
C PRO A 203 0.82 -23.74 -9.73
N SER A 204 1.32 -24.04 -8.53
CA SER A 204 0.53 -24.01 -7.29
C SER A 204 0.10 -22.57 -6.94
N ALA A 205 0.99 -21.59 -7.03
CA ALA A 205 0.65 -20.17 -6.83
C ALA A 205 -0.36 -19.67 -7.88
N TYR A 206 -0.27 -20.18 -9.12
CA TYR A 206 -1.22 -19.85 -10.19
C TYR A 206 -2.65 -20.29 -9.86
N THR A 207 -2.82 -21.30 -9.03
CA THR A 207 -4.13 -21.89 -8.66
C THR A 207 -4.57 -21.63 -7.23
N SER A 208 -3.76 -20.99 -6.38
CA SER A 208 -4.13 -20.58 -5.03
C SER A 208 -5.12 -19.41 -5.05
N LEU A 209 -5.97 -19.32 -4.02
CA LEU A 209 -6.87 -18.18 -3.85
C LEU A 209 -6.12 -16.99 -3.25
N ILE A 210 -6.37 -15.84 -3.84
CA ILE A 210 -5.82 -14.56 -3.39
C ILE A 210 -6.90 -13.48 -3.44
N GLU A 211 -6.74 -12.48 -2.62
CA GLU A 211 -7.52 -11.24 -2.65
C GLU A 211 -6.59 -10.04 -2.76
N MET A 212 -7.16 -8.91 -3.16
CA MET A 212 -6.46 -7.65 -3.32
C MET A 212 -7.16 -6.55 -2.53
N THR A 213 -6.47 -5.43 -2.39
CA THR A 213 -7.05 -4.20 -1.86
C THR A 213 -6.79 -3.06 -2.84
N ASP A 214 -7.85 -2.48 -3.36
CA ASP A 214 -7.80 -1.25 -4.15
C ASP A 214 -7.35 -0.08 -3.26
N ALA A 215 -6.47 0.78 -3.77
CA ALA A 215 -5.92 1.88 -2.99
C ALA A 215 -6.95 2.96 -2.67
N ASP A 216 -7.94 3.19 -3.55
CA ASP A 216 -9.03 4.14 -3.30
C ASP A 216 -10.03 3.58 -2.29
N LEU A 217 -10.38 2.28 -2.40
CA LEU A 217 -11.17 1.58 -1.39
C LEU A 217 -10.50 1.66 -0.01
N LEU A 218 -9.18 1.45 0.05
CA LEU A 218 -8.41 1.55 1.29
C LEU A 218 -8.42 2.97 1.85
N ALA A 219 -8.33 4.00 1.00
CA ALA A 219 -8.44 5.40 1.40
C ALA A 219 -9.80 5.69 2.06
N LYS A 220 -10.89 5.23 1.43
CA LYS A 220 -12.25 5.34 1.99
C LYS A 220 -12.39 4.62 3.33
N ALA A 221 -11.88 3.38 3.42
CA ALA A 221 -11.90 2.61 4.67
C ALA A 221 -11.09 3.29 5.76
N THR A 222 -9.97 3.93 5.41
CA THR A 222 -9.11 4.65 6.35
C THR A 222 -9.83 5.86 6.95
N VAL A 223 -10.51 6.65 6.12
CA VAL A 223 -11.32 7.79 6.59
C VAL A 223 -12.53 7.30 7.39
N TRP A 224 -13.23 6.26 6.90
CA TRP A 224 -14.33 5.63 7.65
C TRP A 224 -13.90 5.21 9.07
N ALA A 225 -12.79 4.49 9.20
CA ALA A 225 -12.31 4.03 10.50
C ALA A 225 -11.89 5.19 11.42
N ALA A 226 -11.40 6.28 10.86
CA ALA A 226 -11.00 7.46 11.62
C ALA A 226 -12.16 8.34 12.09
N THR A 227 -13.33 8.25 11.43
CA THR A 227 -14.48 9.13 11.70
C THR A 227 -15.70 8.40 12.27
N THR A 228 -15.63 7.07 12.42
CA THR A 228 -16.73 6.23 12.93
C THR A 228 -16.47 5.81 14.37
N GLU A 229 -17.43 6.07 15.26
CA GLU A 229 -17.32 5.74 16.69
C GLU A 229 -17.06 4.25 16.94
N ASP A 230 -17.79 3.37 16.23
CA ASP A 230 -17.69 1.91 16.37
C ASP A 230 -16.36 1.34 15.81
N ALA A 231 -15.55 2.15 15.14
CA ALA A 231 -14.25 1.76 14.63
C ALA A 231 -13.07 2.17 15.53
N ARG A 232 -13.32 2.90 16.60
CA ARG A 232 -12.29 3.40 17.53
C ARG A 232 -11.56 2.26 18.25
N ASP A 233 -10.25 2.42 18.39
CA ASP A 233 -9.35 1.55 19.14
C ASP A 233 -9.42 0.09 18.65
N GLN A 234 -9.48 -0.11 17.31
CA GLN A 234 -9.65 -1.40 16.69
C GLN A 234 -8.82 -1.58 15.41
N ALA A 235 -8.55 -2.86 15.08
CA ALA A 235 -8.00 -3.26 13.80
C ALA A 235 -9.09 -3.81 12.88
N PHE A 236 -8.92 -3.61 11.55
CA PHE A 236 -9.85 -4.07 10.51
C PHE A 236 -9.13 -4.64 9.29
N ASN A 237 -9.52 -5.83 8.87
CA ASN A 237 -9.16 -6.35 7.55
C ASN A 237 -9.94 -5.60 6.48
N ILE A 238 -9.23 -5.10 5.47
CA ILE A 238 -9.81 -4.33 4.36
C ILE A 238 -9.35 -4.94 3.03
N THR A 239 -10.29 -5.44 2.26
CA THR A 239 -10.05 -6.03 0.94
C THR A 239 -11.14 -5.61 -0.03
N ASN A 240 -10.93 -5.88 -1.33
CA ASN A 240 -11.93 -5.60 -2.37
C ASN A 240 -13.25 -6.31 -2.13
N GLY A 241 -13.25 -7.47 -1.46
CA GLY A 241 -14.44 -8.23 -1.12
C GLY A 241 -14.72 -9.42 -2.05
N ASP A 242 -13.94 -9.58 -3.10
CA ASP A 242 -13.92 -10.76 -3.97
C ASP A 242 -12.62 -11.56 -3.81
N LEU A 243 -12.63 -12.77 -4.35
CA LEU A 243 -11.49 -13.69 -4.37
C LEU A 243 -11.23 -14.15 -5.79
N PHE A 244 -9.98 -14.31 -6.15
CA PHE A 244 -9.63 -14.82 -7.47
C PHE A 244 -8.44 -15.79 -7.41
N ARG A 245 -8.19 -16.46 -8.55
CA ARG A 245 -6.97 -17.23 -8.82
C ARG A 245 -6.24 -16.57 -9.99
N TRP A 246 -4.94 -16.55 -9.97
CA TRP A 246 -4.19 -16.06 -11.12
C TRP A 246 -4.54 -16.82 -12.40
N SER A 247 -4.89 -18.09 -12.31
CA SER A 247 -5.34 -18.89 -13.46
C SER A 247 -6.59 -18.35 -14.16
N SER A 248 -7.46 -17.64 -13.47
CA SER A 248 -8.62 -16.94 -14.05
C SER A 248 -8.35 -15.47 -14.38
N MET A 249 -7.49 -14.81 -13.63
CA MET A 249 -7.16 -13.40 -13.83
C MET A 249 -6.12 -13.18 -14.94
N TRP A 250 -5.11 -14.05 -15.02
CA TRP A 250 -4.00 -13.88 -15.95
C TRP A 250 -4.40 -13.82 -17.43
N PRO A 251 -5.35 -14.67 -17.91
CA PRO A 251 -5.89 -14.53 -19.27
C PRO A 251 -6.56 -13.19 -19.55
N LYS A 252 -7.22 -12.60 -18.57
CA LYS A 252 -7.88 -11.28 -18.70
C LYS A 252 -6.86 -10.16 -18.78
N ILE A 253 -5.81 -10.24 -17.96
CA ILE A 253 -4.67 -9.33 -18.03
C ILE A 253 -3.99 -9.43 -19.39
N ALA A 254 -3.70 -10.64 -19.86
CA ALA A 254 -3.08 -10.86 -21.17
C ALA A 254 -3.93 -10.28 -22.30
N ALA A 255 -5.25 -10.47 -22.26
CA ALA A 255 -6.18 -9.92 -23.25
C ALA A 255 -6.15 -8.38 -23.28
N PHE A 256 -6.04 -7.70 -22.11
CA PHE A 256 -5.89 -6.25 -22.07
C PHE A 256 -4.65 -5.75 -22.82
N PHE A 257 -3.56 -6.51 -22.75
CA PHE A 257 -2.30 -6.18 -23.44
C PHE A 257 -2.21 -6.77 -24.85
N ASP A 258 -3.25 -7.41 -25.40
CA ASP A 258 -3.26 -8.15 -26.67
C ASP A 258 -2.15 -9.20 -26.71
N LEU A 259 -2.00 -9.98 -25.67
CA LEU A 259 -1.00 -11.03 -25.53
C LEU A 259 -1.65 -12.42 -25.47
N GLU A 260 -1.00 -13.41 -26.04
CA GLU A 260 -1.32 -14.82 -25.80
C GLU A 260 -0.81 -15.23 -24.42
N VAL A 261 -1.54 -16.14 -23.76
CA VAL A 261 -1.12 -16.75 -22.50
C VAL A 261 -0.33 -18.01 -22.77
N ALA A 262 0.83 -18.14 -22.15
CA ALA A 262 1.57 -19.39 -22.13
C ALA A 262 1.52 -20.04 -20.73
N PRO A 263 1.79 -21.34 -20.60
CA PRO A 263 1.80 -22.01 -19.30
C PRO A 263 2.70 -21.31 -18.28
N PRO A 264 2.34 -21.34 -16.98
CA PRO A 264 3.18 -20.78 -15.92
C PRO A 264 4.63 -21.29 -16.00
N LEU A 265 5.56 -20.42 -15.69
CA LEU A 265 6.99 -20.75 -15.64
C LEU A 265 7.58 -20.08 -14.41
N GLU A 266 8.00 -20.87 -13.44
CA GLU A 266 8.70 -20.37 -12.27
C GLU A 266 9.99 -19.65 -12.71
N MET A 267 10.04 -18.34 -12.51
CA MET A 267 11.20 -17.51 -12.77
C MET A 267 11.24 -16.37 -11.76
N GLN A 268 12.44 -15.91 -11.44
CA GLN A 268 12.61 -14.73 -10.61
C GLN A 268 12.65 -13.49 -11.50
N LEU A 269 11.62 -12.66 -11.43
CA LEU A 269 11.54 -11.41 -12.19
C LEU A 269 12.71 -10.49 -11.87
N ALA A 270 13.19 -10.48 -10.62
CA ALA A 270 14.35 -9.70 -10.21
C ALA A 270 15.62 -10.07 -11.02
N GLU A 271 15.76 -11.33 -11.43
CA GLU A 271 16.87 -11.78 -12.27
C GLU A 271 16.59 -11.58 -13.76
N VAL A 272 15.41 -12.04 -14.21
CA VAL A 272 15.03 -12.01 -15.65
C VAL A 272 14.90 -10.58 -16.17
N MET A 273 14.50 -9.65 -15.33
CA MET A 273 14.30 -8.23 -15.69
C MET A 273 15.50 -7.32 -15.37
N ALA A 274 16.56 -7.85 -14.75
CA ALA A 274 17.70 -7.05 -14.30
C ALA A 274 18.42 -6.29 -15.43
N ASP A 275 18.48 -6.85 -16.63
CA ASP A 275 19.20 -6.32 -17.80
C ASP A 275 18.28 -5.61 -18.82
N LYS A 276 17.01 -5.33 -18.47
CA LYS A 276 16.02 -4.79 -19.42
C LYS A 276 15.96 -3.26 -19.49
N GLU A 277 16.88 -2.55 -18.84
CA GLU A 277 16.89 -1.09 -18.84
C GLU A 277 16.99 -0.50 -20.24
N LEU A 278 17.84 -1.06 -21.10
CA LEU A 278 17.98 -0.60 -22.50
C LEU A 278 16.69 -0.80 -23.30
N LEU A 279 16.01 -1.92 -23.08
CA LEU A 279 14.71 -2.20 -23.71
C LEU A 279 13.67 -1.17 -23.23
N TRP A 280 13.60 -0.95 -21.91
CA TRP A 280 12.68 0.02 -21.33
C TRP A 280 12.89 1.43 -21.88
N ASN A 281 14.14 1.90 -21.93
CA ASN A 281 14.47 3.23 -22.46
C ASN A 281 14.09 3.34 -23.94
N ALA A 282 14.31 2.32 -24.73
CA ALA A 282 13.88 2.29 -26.13
C ALA A 282 12.34 2.31 -26.28
N MET A 283 11.60 1.67 -25.36
CA MET A 283 10.13 1.75 -25.31
C MET A 283 9.65 3.15 -24.91
N VAL A 284 10.30 3.79 -23.92
CA VAL A 284 10.01 5.18 -23.51
C VAL A 284 10.10 6.11 -24.72
N ASP A 285 11.19 6.03 -25.48
CA ASP A 285 11.42 6.87 -26.66
C ASP A 285 10.39 6.55 -27.77
N ARG A 286 10.17 5.28 -28.07
CA ARG A 286 9.28 4.83 -29.16
C ARG A 286 7.83 5.20 -28.92
N HIS A 287 7.34 5.01 -27.69
CA HIS A 287 5.93 5.23 -27.33
C HIS A 287 5.68 6.60 -26.71
N GLY A 288 6.69 7.45 -26.54
CA GLY A 288 6.55 8.77 -25.93
C GLY A 288 6.08 8.74 -24.49
N LEU A 289 6.60 7.75 -23.72
CA LEU A 289 6.22 7.57 -22.32
C LEU A 289 6.89 8.64 -21.43
N VAL A 290 6.34 8.80 -20.23
CA VAL A 290 6.98 9.59 -19.18
C VAL A 290 8.33 8.96 -18.82
N ALA A 291 9.40 9.73 -18.94
CA ALA A 291 10.74 9.25 -18.63
C ALA A 291 10.88 8.95 -17.13
N THR A 292 10.80 7.67 -16.79
CA THR A 292 10.99 7.16 -15.43
C THR A 292 12.23 6.26 -15.42
N PRO A 293 13.20 6.47 -14.51
CA PRO A 293 14.34 5.57 -14.39
C PRO A 293 13.89 4.12 -14.22
N TYR A 294 14.48 3.19 -14.92
CA TYR A 294 14.07 1.78 -14.91
C TYR A 294 13.96 1.18 -13.52
N ARG A 295 14.89 1.50 -12.63
CA ARG A 295 14.88 1.07 -11.22
C ARG A 295 13.69 1.58 -10.41
N ASP A 296 13.03 2.67 -10.86
CA ASP A 296 11.92 3.31 -10.16
C ASP A 296 10.56 2.96 -10.79
N VAL A 297 10.55 2.26 -11.95
CA VAL A 297 9.31 1.94 -12.67
C VAL A 297 8.59 0.74 -12.07
N SER A 298 9.35 -0.24 -11.53
CA SER A 298 8.77 -1.46 -10.95
C SER A 298 9.70 -2.08 -9.90
N SER A 299 9.12 -2.76 -8.92
CA SER A 299 9.86 -3.59 -7.96
C SER A 299 9.69 -5.08 -8.29
N TRP A 300 10.65 -5.63 -9.02
CA TRP A 300 10.63 -7.03 -9.41
C TRP A 300 10.66 -7.99 -8.21
N THR A 301 11.43 -7.66 -7.17
CA THR A 301 11.49 -8.44 -5.93
C THR A 301 10.15 -8.52 -5.21
N PHE A 302 9.33 -7.45 -5.28
CA PHE A 302 7.98 -7.49 -4.74
C PHE A 302 7.06 -8.38 -5.58
N GLY A 303 7.21 -8.36 -6.90
CA GLY A 303 6.52 -9.30 -7.79
C GLY A 303 6.86 -10.75 -7.45
N ASP A 304 8.15 -11.08 -7.35
CA ASP A 304 8.62 -12.42 -6.98
C ASP A 304 8.05 -12.86 -5.64
N PHE A 305 8.00 -11.96 -4.65
CA PHE A 305 7.43 -12.24 -3.33
C PHE A 305 5.95 -12.62 -3.44
N VAL A 306 5.13 -11.85 -4.14
CA VAL A 306 3.68 -12.13 -4.26
C VAL A 306 3.41 -13.36 -5.13
N PHE A 307 4.12 -13.51 -6.26
CA PHE A 307 3.93 -14.65 -7.17
C PHE A 307 4.49 -15.98 -6.62
N SER A 308 5.27 -15.94 -5.54
CA SER A 308 5.74 -17.14 -4.85
C SER A 308 4.71 -17.76 -3.90
N TRP A 309 3.61 -17.07 -3.59
CA TRP A 309 2.60 -17.56 -2.63
C TRP A 309 1.81 -18.72 -3.22
N ASP A 310 2.20 -19.93 -2.88
CA ASP A 310 1.58 -21.18 -3.32
C ASP A 310 0.53 -21.71 -2.32
N TYR A 311 -0.03 -20.81 -1.53
CA TYR A 311 -1.09 -21.03 -0.53
C TYR A 311 -2.15 -19.92 -0.62
N ASP A 312 -3.31 -20.17 -0.04
CA ASP A 312 -4.40 -19.21 -0.01
C ASP A 312 -4.06 -18.02 0.89
N VAL A 313 -4.32 -16.82 0.38
CA VAL A 313 -4.07 -15.54 1.09
C VAL A 313 -5.39 -14.80 1.20
N ILE A 314 -6.10 -15.03 2.29
CA ILE A 314 -7.49 -14.61 2.50
C ILE A 314 -7.67 -14.13 3.94
N ALA A 315 -8.42 -13.05 4.13
CA ALA A 315 -8.87 -12.60 5.45
C ALA A 315 -10.41 -12.48 5.55
N ASP A 316 -10.91 -12.56 6.76
CA ASP A 316 -12.33 -12.34 7.08
C ASP A 316 -12.59 -10.84 7.27
N THR A 317 -13.38 -10.24 6.38
CA THR A 317 -13.79 -8.82 6.45
C THR A 317 -15.15 -8.62 7.13
N SER A 318 -15.69 -9.65 7.80
CA SER A 318 -17.00 -9.56 8.48
C SER A 318 -17.02 -8.50 9.57
N LYS A 319 -15.87 -8.23 10.21
CA LYS A 319 -15.77 -7.23 11.28
C LYS A 319 -16.00 -5.82 10.73
N SER A 320 -15.30 -5.42 9.67
CA SER A 320 -15.47 -4.09 9.04
C SER A 320 -16.90 -3.90 8.52
N ARG A 321 -17.49 -4.95 7.93
CA ARG A 321 -18.89 -4.90 7.45
C ARG A 321 -19.89 -4.73 8.61
N ARG A 322 -19.72 -5.42 9.74
CA ARG A 322 -20.58 -5.24 10.91
C ARG A 322 -20.44 -3.86 11.54
N ALA A 323 -19.27 -3.24 11.42
CA ALA A 323 -19.02 -1.87 11.88
C ALA A 323 -19.43 -0.81 10.84
N GLY A 324 -20.06 -1.20 9.73
CA GLY A 324 -20.70 -0.28 8.77
C GLY A 324 -19.89 0.03 7.52
N PHE A 325 -18.73 -0.59 7.29
CA PHE A 325 -18.00 -0.45 6.02
C PHE A 325 -18.48 -1.51 5.02
N HIS A 326 -19.27 -1.08 4.02
CA HIS A 326 -19.93 -1.97 3.06
C HIS A 326 -19.43 -1.82 1.62
N GLU A 327 -18.45 -0.98 1.38
CA GLU A 327 -17.91 -0.82 0.04
C GLU A 327 -17.13 -2.06 -0.41
N TYR A 328 -17.14 -2.31 -1.71
CA TYR A 328 -16.38 -3.36 -2.35
C TYR A 328 -15.93 -2.91 -3.74
N VAL A 329 -14.93 -3.60 -4.30
CA VAL A 329 -14.39 -3.37 -5.63
C VAL A 329 -14.27 -4.71 -6.35
N ASP A 330 -14.65 -4.77 -7.63
CA ASP A 330 -14.35 -5.89 -8.50
C ASP A 330 -12.87 -5.86 -8.87
N THR A 331 -12.12 -6.89 -8.49
CA THR A 331 -10.66 -6.92 -8.66
C THR A 331 -10.23 -6.96 -10.13
N GLU A 332 -11.04 -7.57 -11.03
CA GLU A 332 -10.77 -7.52 -12.46
C GLU A 332 -10.91 -6.09 -12.99
N ALA A 333 -12.02 -5.44 -12.68
CA ALA A 333 -12.26 -4.07 -13.09
C ALA A 333 -11.19 -3.12 -12.53
N MET A 334 -10.75 -3.34 -11.29
CA MET A 334 -9.64 -2.60 -10.67
C MET A 334 -8.34 -2.72 -11.48
N PHE A 335 -7.90 -3.94 -11.80
CA PHE A 335 -6.66 -4.12 -12.57
C PHE A 335 -6.75 -3.46 -13.95
N LEU A 336 -7.85 -3.71 -14.67
CA LEU A 336 -8.04 -3.15 -16.01
C LEU A 336 -8.13 -1.63 -15.97
N GLY A 337 -8.79 -1.06 -14.95
CA GLY A 337 -8.87 0.39 -14.73
C GLY A 337 -7.49 1.01 -14.45
N ILE A 338 -6.70 0.40 -13.57
CA ILE A 338 -5.33 0.84 -13.29
C ILE A 338 -4.47 0.79 -14.56
N PHE A 339 -4.52 -0.29 -15.33
CA PHE A 339 -3.73 -0.40 -16.57
C PHE A 339 -4.15 0.64 -17.61
N GLN A 340 -5.45 0.90 -17.73
CA GLN A 340 -5.96 1.94 -18.62
C GLN A 340 -5.44 3.33 -18.20
N GLU A 341 -5.50 3.65 -16.92
CA GLU A 341 -5.00 4.92 -16.40
C GLU A 341 -3.48 5.06 -16.56
N LEU A 342 -2.72 3.97 -16.38
CA LEU A 342 -1.28 3.95 -16.65
C LEU A 342 -0.96 4.28 -18.11
N ARG A 343 -1.78 3.81 -19.08
CA ARG A 343 -1.69 4.18 -20.50
C ARG A 343 -2.02 5.66 -20.72
N GLU A 344 -3.09 6.14 -20.14
CA GLU A 344 -3.52 7.56 -20.27
C GLU A 344 -2.47 8.52 -19.72
N GLN A 345 -1.83 8.15 -18.62
CA GLN A 345 -0.70 8.88 -18.03
C GLN A 345 0.63 8.64 -18.78
N ARG A 346 0.65 7.83 -19.83
CA ARG A 346 1.84 7.44 -20.59
C ARG A 346 2.94 6.84 -19.71
N LEU A 347 2.57 6.06 -18.71
CA LEU A 347 3.49 5.30 -17.86
C LEU A 347 3.80 3.92 -18.47
N ILE A 348 2.89 3.41 -19.30
CA ILE A 348 3.06 2.20 -20.12
C ILE A 348 2.49 2.46 -21.54
N PRO A 349 2.87 1.67 -22.56
CA PRO A 349 2.35 1.75 -23.92
C PRO A 349 0.86 1.44 -24.05
#